data_da134eb5e531d4e3d209436c9a8c5936
#
_entry.id   da134eb5e531d4e3d209436c9a8c5936
#
_cell.length_a   1.000
_cell.length_b   1.000
_cell.length_c   1.000
_cell.angle_alpha   90.00
_cell.angle_beta   90.00
_cell.angle_gamma   90.00
#
_symmetry.space_group_name_H-M   'P 1'
#
loop_
_entity.id
_entity.type
_entity.pdbx_description
1 polymer ?
#
loop_
_entity_poly.entity_id
_entity_poly.type
_entity_poly.pdbx_seq_one_letter_code
_entity_poly.pdbx_strand_id
1 'polypeptide(L)'
;KDHPGLVRLVLGEDSFGYLPREQLVTDPKEVVATKTIYVRTAVNLLDEAGAVPGRLVQKGEALTVTGWQDMDASGAVGRWQVEGGYIRAEYVTMDEPSAKAQYDQEVYQLHAERGDSWGGGDAAGLDYFPREKAVFQGHPMPGEVKALYLNNESIAQAAEYVEVADSCGINAFVVDIMDGGAIAYPSEVMKQYSPSAYESAYNTLEVYQTGIKTLKDAGYYVIGRITAFNDPHLAEDHPECVIADQAGEPLQIGGMYWPSVYSRFVWQYKVELGLEAARLMGFDEIQFDYMRFPDGTWAFEEGAIDYRNENGESKAQAVQRFLMYACDRLHDAG
;
A
#
# COMPACT_ATOMS: atom_id res chain seq x y z
N LYS A 1 -51.39 14.38 14.91
CA LYS A 1 -51.21 15.13 16.18
C LYS A 1 -49.77 15.52 16.26
N ASP A 2 -49.52 16.83 16.33
CA ASP A 2 -48.15 17.32 16.54
C ASP A 2 -47.74 16.95 17.96
N HIS A 3 -46.60 16.28 18.05
CA HIS A 3 -45.94 16.00 19.33
C HIS A 3 -44.80 17.01 19.50
N PRO A 4 -44.99 18.07 20.30
CA PRO A 4 -43.93 19.07 20.51
C PRO A 4 -42.68 18.38 21.10
N GLY A 5 -41.56 18.65 20.50
CA GLY A 5 -40.27 18.03 20.90
C GLY A 5 -39.94 16.70 20.24
N LEU A 6 -40.82 16.11 19.43
CA LEU A 6 -40.58 14.91 18.67
C LEU A 6 -40.47 15.20 17.17
N VAL A 7 -39.65 14.46 16.47
CA VAL A 7 -39.56 14.44 15.01
C VAL A 7 -40.03 13.09 14.50
N ARG A 8 -40.93 13.12 13.51
CA ARG A 8 -41.43 11.91 12.86
C ARG A 8 -40.42 11.42 11.82
N LEU A 9 -40.00 10.18 11.97
CA LEU A 9 -39.18 9.49 10.99
C LEU A 9 -40.04 8.57 10.15
N VAL A 10 -39.90 8.63 8.83
CA VAL A 10 -40.55 7.70 7.90
C VAL A 10 -39.59 6.54 7.67
N LEU A 11 -40.02 5.33 8.09
CA LEU A 11 -39.23 4.11 8.03
C LEU A 11 -39.58 3.22 6.83
N GLY A 12 -40.65 3.57 6.09
CA GLY A 12 -41.22 2.89 4.92
C GLY A 12 -42.52 3.49 4.50
N GLU A 13 -43.19 2.96 3.46
CA GLU A 13 -44.46 3.53 2.93
C GLU A 13 -45.54 3.68 3.98
N ASP A 14 -45.66 2.72 4.90
CA ASP A 14 -46.70 2.72 5.96
C ASP A 14 -46.10 2.63 7.38
N SER A 15 -44.80 2.86 7.52
CA SER A 15 -44.08 2.69 8.79
C SER A 15 -43.39 3.99 9.19
N PHE A 16 -43.64 4.44 10.43
CA PHE A 16 -42.97 5.62 10.97
C PHE A 16 -42.69 5.46 12.47
N GLY A 17 -41.70 6.20 12.95
CA GLY A 17 -41.35 6.32 14.36
C GLY A 17 -41.21 7.79 14.77
N TYR A 18 -41.06 8.03 16.07
CA TYR A 18 -40.79 9.35 16.63
C TYR A 18 -39.50 9.30 17.45
N LEU A 19 -38.63 10.30 17.24
CA LEU A 19 -37.46 10.54 18.07
C LEU A 19 -37.51 11.93 18.70
N PRO A 20 -36.97 12.10 19.91
CA PRO A 20 -36.76 13.41 20.50
C PRO A 20 -35.90 14.28 19.58
N ARG A 21 -36.32 15.56 19.41
CA ARG A 21 -35.57 16.49 18.52
C ARG A 21 -34.13 16.70 18.98
N GLU A 22 -33.87 16.61 20.29
CA GLU A 22 -32.53 16.70 20.88
C GLU A 22 -31.60 15.52 20.54
N GLN A 23 -32.18 14.43 20.02
CA GLN A 23 -31.43 13.26 19.53
C GLN A 23 -31.16 13.33 18.03
N LEU A 24 -31.61 14.40 17.38
CA LEU A 24 -31.40 14.62 15.95
C LEU A 24 -30.41 15.77 15.75
N VAL A 25 -29.44 15.55 14.92
CA VAL A 25 -28.50 16.57 14.47
C VAL A 25 -28.78 16.89 13.00
N THR A 26 -28.57 18.12 12.61
CA THR A 26 -28.71 18.56 11.21
C THR A 26 -27.40 18.38 10.42
N ASP A 27 -26.28 18.37 11.11
CA ASP A 27 -24.98 18.02 10.53
C ASP A 27 -24.64 16.58 10.93
N PRO A 28 -24.48 15.67 9.96
CA PRO A 28 -24.04 14.31 10.23
C PRO A 28 -22.75 14.24 11.04
N LYS A 29 -21.88 15.24 10.94
CA LYS A 29 -20.63 15.33 11.72
C LYS A 29 -20.84 15.45 13.24
N GLU A 30 -22.05 15.85 13.68
CA GLU A 30 -22.41 15.91 15.10
C GLU A 30 -22.84 14.55 15.66
N VAL A 31 -23.10 13.54 14.80
CA VAL A 31 -23.47 12.17 15.21
C VAL A 31 -22.24 11.33 15.50
N VAL A 32 -21.43 11.70 16.46
CA VAL A 32 -20.37 10.82 16.96
C VAL A 32 -20.92 10.06 18.17
N ALA A 33 -21.77 9.05 17.91
CA ALA A 33 -22.26 8.16 18.96
C ALA A 33 -21.14 7.26 19.51
N THR A 34 -20.19 6.91 18.65
CA THR A 34 -19.02 6.11 19.01
C THR A 34 -17.91 7.02 19.54
N LYS A 35 -17.51 6.82 20.78
CA LYS A 35 -16.43 7.61 21.42
C LYS A 35 -15.09 6.91 21.41
N THR A 36 -15.09 5.58 21.38
CA THR A 36 -13.88 4.74 21.43
C THR A 36 -14.00 3.63 20.41
N ILE A 37 -12.92 3.41 19.68
CA ILE A 37 -12.73 2.30 18.76
C ILE A 37 -11.42 1.58 19.11
N TYR A 38 -11.32 0.32 18.78
CA TYR A 38 -10.17 -0.53 19.07
C TYR A 38 -9.57 -1.04 17.77
N VAL A 39 -8.26 -0.95 17.66
CA VAL A 39 -7.51 -1.34 16.46
C VAL A 39 -7.45 -2.86 16.33
N ARG A 40 -7.88 -3.40 15.20
CA ARG A 40 -7.94 -4.84 14.91
C ARG A 40 -6.61 -5.40 14.40
N THR A 41 -5.83 -4.58 13.72
CA THR A 41 -4.51 -4.91 13.20
C THR A 41 -3.62 -3.67 13.20
N ALA A 42 -2.32 -3.85 13.39
CA ALA A 42 -1.41 -2.72 13.47
C ALA A 42 -1.23 -2.04 12.10
N VAL A 43 -1.59 -0.76 12.03
CA VAL A 43 -1.53 0.06 10.81
C VAL A 43 -1.05 1.48 11.12
N ASN A 44 -0.63 2.20 10.10
CA ASN A 44 -0.37 3.63 10.25
C ASN A 44 -1.67 4.42 10.10
N LEU A 45 -1.89 5.42 10.96
CA LEU A 45 -2.87 6.46 10.70
C LEU A 45 -2.46 7.20 9.43
N LEU A 46 -3.44 7.68 8.68
CA LEU A 46 -3.20 8.45 7.46
C LEU A 46 -3.58 9.92 7.70
N ASP A 47 -3.09 10.81 6.85
CA ASP A 47 -3.55 12.19 6.80
C ASP A 47 -5.02 12.27 6.32
N GLU A 48 -5.58 13.48 6.26
CA GLU A 48 -6.97 13.72 5.81
C GLU A 48 -7.21 13.24 4.38
N ALA A 49 -6.23 13.36 3.52
CA ALA A 49 -6.30 12.88 2.13
C ALA A 49 -6.17 11.35 2.02
N GLY A 50 -5.78 10.66 3.09
CA GLY A 50 -5.52 9.22 3.09
C GLY A 50 -4.21 8.86 2.38
N ALA A 51 -3.30 9.81 2.19
CA ALA A 51 -2.10 9.65 1.38
C ALA A 51 -0.82 9.46 2.21
N VAL A 52 -0.64 10.24 3.26
CA VAL A 52 0.61 10.25 4.03
C VAL A 52 0.50 9.35 5.26
N PRO A 53 1.34 8.28 5.37
CA PRO A 53 1.34 7.42 6.54
C PRO A 53 2.04 8.14 7.73
N GLY A 54 1.28 8.28 8.81
CA GLY A 54 1.71 8.92 10.05
C GLY A 54 1.98 7.91 11.18
N ARG A 55 1.46 8.23 12.38
CA ARG A 55 1.65 7.42 13.58
C ARG A 55 1.21 5.97 13.40
N LEU A 56 2.06 5.04 13.82
CA LEU A 56 1.71 3.63 13.94
C LEU A 56 0.80 3.41 15.15
N VAL A 57 -0.32 2.72 14.95
CA VAL A 57 -1.20 2.23 16.01
C VAL A 57 -1.13 0.71 16.10
N GLN A 58 -1.21 0.19 17.32
CA GLN A 58 -1.01 -1.24 17.57
C GLN A 58 -2.36 -1.98 17.71
N LYS A 59 -2.35 -3.28 17.41
CA LYS A 59 -3.51 -4.14 17.63
C LYS A 59 -3.98 -4.05 19.08
N GLY A 60 -5.28 -3.88 19.29
CA GLY A 60 -5.91 -3.71 20.60
C GLY A 60 -5.80 -2.30 21.18
N GLU A 61 -5.12 -1.36 20.52
CA GLU A 61 -5.03 0.03 20.98
C GLU A 61 -6.41 0.69 20.93
N ALA A 62 -6.76 1.42 21.99
CA ALA A 62 -7.97 2.20 22.08
C ALA A 62 -7.75 3.60 21.51
N LEU A 63 -8.57 4.01 20.57
CA LEU A 63 -8.51 5.33 19.94
C LEU A 63 -9.78 6.11 20.26
N THR A 64 -9.61 7.39 20.62
CA THR A 64 -10.73 8.31 20.81
C THR A 64 -11.18 8.88 19.47
N VAL A 65 -12.43 8.67 19.12
CA VAL A 65 -13.04 9.19 17.90
C VAL A 65 -13.34 10.67 18.07
N THR A 66 -12.87 11.47 17.10
CA THR A 66 -13.10 12.92 17.01
C THR A 66 -13.97 13.31 15.81
N GLY A 67 -14.15 12.39 14.85
CA GLY A 67 -14.96 12.60 13.63
C GLY A 67 -14.92 11.38 12.71
N TRP A 68 -15.36 11.60 11.48
CA TRP A 68 -15.42 10.55 10.46
C TRP A 68 -15.38 11.16 9.05
N GLN A 69 -15.08 10.30 8.05
CA GLN A 69 -15.17 10.61 6.62
C GLN A 69 -15.79 9.44 5.87
N ASP A 70 -16.20 9.72 4.62
CA ASP A 70 -16.66 8.71 3.66
C ASP A 70 -17.82 7.85 4.20
N MET A 71 -18.83 8.50 4.79
CA MET A 71 -20.06 7.81 5.19
C MET A 71 -20.92 7.51 3.96
N ASP A 72 -21.29 6.26 3.79
CA ASP A 72 -22.17 5.83 2.71
C ASP A 72 -23.65 6.10 3.02
N ALA A 73 -24.53 5.79 2.05
CA ALA A 73 -25.96 5.99 2.18
C ALA A 73 -26.63 5.12 3.26
N SER A 74 -25.97 4.05 3.72
CA SER A 74 -26.44 3.20 4.82
C SER A 74 -26.04 3.74 6.20
N GLY A 75 -25.16 4.76 6.24
CA GLY A 75 -24.57 5.30 7.45
C GLY A 75 -23.31 4.57 7.91
N ALA A 76 -22.74 3.68 7.07
CA ALA A 76 -21.46 3.06 7.37
C ALA A 76 -20.33 4.05 7.09
N VAL A 77 -19.42 4.17 8.06
CA VAL A 77 -18.26 5.06 7.99
C VAL A 77 -17.12 4.39 7.24
N GLY A 78 -16.50 5.08 6.29
CA GLY A 78 -15.31 4.59 5.60
C GLY A 78 -14.05 4.80 6.41
N ARG A 79 -13.88 5.99 7.02
CA ARG A 79 -12.70 6.33 7.83
C ARG A 79 -13.09 7.05 9.11
N TRP A 80 -12.50 6.66 10.23
CA TRP A 80 -12.64 7.34 11.51
C TRP A 80 -11.53 8.37 11.70
N GLN A 81 -11.89 9.58 12.12
CA GLN A 81 -10.95 10.58 12.58
C GLN A 81 -10.64 10.35 14.06
N VAL A 82 -9.36 10.33 14.39
CA VAL A 82 -8.84 10.15 15.74
C VAL A 82 -7.68 11.13 15.99
N GLU A 83 -7.17 11.19 17.22
CA GLU A 83 -5.99 11.99 17.49
C GLU A 83 -4.78 11.47 16.68
N GLY A 84 -4.22 12.35 15.86
CA GLY A 84 -3.05 12.06 15.02
C GLY A 84 -3.36 11.57 13.62
N GLY A 85 -4.63 11.52 13.19
CA GLY A 85 -4.98 11.19 11.80
C GLY A 85 -6.27 10.42 11.61
N TYR A 86 -6.32 9.65 10.55
CA TYR A 86 -7.48 8.88 10.11
C TYR A 86 -7.16 7.39 10.02
N ILE A 87 -8.15 6.55 10.33
CA ILE A 87 -8.05 5.10 10.22
C ILE A 87 -9.25 4.53 9.47
N ARG A 88 -9.02 3.58 8.56
CA ARG A 88 -10.11 2.90 7.82
C ARG A 88 -10.99 2.11 8.80
N ALA A 89 -12.29 2.15 8.57
CA ALA A 89 -13.25 1.49 9.45
C ALA A 89 -13.06 -0.04 9.52
N GLU A 90 -12.56 -0.67 8.45
CA GLU A 90 -12.26 -2.10 8.44
C GLU A 90 -11.17 -2.52 9.44
N TYR A 91 -10.26 -1.61 9.80
CA TYR A 91 -9.16 -1.86 10.73
C TYR A 91 -9.51 -1.64 12.20
N VAL A 92 -10.75 -1.31 12.49
CA VAL A 92 -11.20 -1.06 13.86
C VAL A 92 -12.50 -1.79 14.19
N THR A 93 -12.79 -1.91 15.48
CA THR A 93 -14.05 -2.41 16.01
C THR A 93 -14.44 -1.64 17.26
N MET A 94 -15.69 -1.70 17.65
CA MET A 94 -16.18 -1.13 18.92
C MET A 94 -16.04 -2.11 20.10
N ASP A 95 -15.66 -3.36 19.80
CA ASP A 95 -15.54 -4.44 20.79
C ASP A 95 -14.06 -4.76 21.07
N GLU A 96 -13.59 -4.40 22.25
CA GLU A 96 -12.18 -4.61 22.64
C GLU A 96 -11.73 -6.07 22.58
N PRO A 97 -12.48 -7.06 23.06
CA PRO A 97 -12.12 -8.47 22.92
C PRO A 97 -11.92 -8.90 21.47
N SER A 98 -12.80 -8.48 20.57
CA SER A 98 -12.69 -8.77 19.12
C SER A 98 -11.45 -8.15 18.51
N ALA A 99 -11.05 -6.96 18.95
CA ALA A 99 -9.83 -6.31 18.46
C ALA A 99 -8.56 -7.09 18.80
N LYS A 100 -8.57 -7.81 19.92
CA LYS A 100 -7.43 -8.59 20.42
C LYS A 100 -7.41 -10.04 19.95
N ALA A 101 -8.47 -10.49 19.27
CA ALA A 101 -8.55 -11.86 18.76
C ALA A 101 -7.46 -12.16 17.73
N GLN A 102 -6.95 -13.40 17.74
CA GLN A 102 -6.09 -13.88 16.67
C GLN A 102 -6.94 -14.30 15.46
N TYR A 103 -6.45 -13.99 14.29
CA TYR A 103 -7.02 -14.45 13.03
C TYR A 103 -6.24 -15.67 12.56
N ASP A 104 -6.89 -16.57 11.82
CA ASP A 104 -6.28 -17.73 11.17
C ASP A 104 -5.28 -18.51 12.07
N GLN A 105 -5.82 -19.21 13.06
CA GLN A 105 -5.04 -19.98 14.04
C GLN A 105 -4.16 -21.05 13.38
N GLU A 106 -4.58 -21.64 12.27
CA GLU A 106 -3.81 -22.66 11.55
C GLU A 106 -2.54 -22.07 10.95
N VAL A 107 -2.62 -20.85 10.40
CA VAL A 107 -1.45 -20.13 9.85
C VAL A 107 -0.46 -19.78 10.97
N TYR A 108 -0.93 -19.27 12.10
CA TYR A 108 -0.07 -18.99 13.26
C TYR A 108 0.65 -20.26 13.73
N GLN A 109 -0.06 -21.36 13.86
CA GLN A 109 0.52 -22.63 14.28
C GLN A 109 1.56 -23.13 13.27
N LEU A 110 1.26 -23.08 11.97
CA LEU A 110 2.16 -23.48 10.90
C LEU A 110 3.48 -22.70 10.96
N HIS A 111 3.44 -21.39 11.15
CA HIS A 111 4.64 -20.57 11.27
C HIS A 111 5.41 -20.87 12.57
N ALA A 112 4.73 -21.08 13.69
CA ALA A 112 5.36 -21.45 14.95
C ALA A 112 6.09 -22.81 14.85
N GLU A 113 5.53 -23.78 14.13
CA GLU A 113 6.13 -25.09 13.91
C GLU A 113 7.34 -25.03 12.95
N ARG A 114 7.28 -24.17 11.92
CA ARG A 114 8.38 -24.04 10.96
C ARG A 114 9.59 -23.29 11.50
N GLY A 115 9.37 -22.32 12.39
CA GLY A 115 10.42 -21.48 12.94
C GLY A 115 11.22 -20.74 11.86
N ASP A 116 12.40 -20.25 12.23
CA ASP A 116 13.25 -19.42 11.36
C ASP A 116 13.98 -20.20 10.26
N SER A 117 14.00 -21.54 10.35
CA SER A 117 14.73 -22.39 9.40
C SER A 117 14.20 -22.35 7.96
N TRP A 118 13.03 -21.76 7.75
CA TRP A 118 12.38 -21.65 6.44
C TRP A 118 12.54 -20.27 5.79
N GLY A 119 13.43 -19.44 6.31
CA GLY A 119 13.74 -18.12 5.75
C GLY A 119 12.64 -17.06 5.96
N GLY A 120 11.58 -17.36 6.68
CA GLY A 120 10.49 -16.42 6.94
C GLY A 120 10.80 -15.40 8.04
N GLY A 121 11.96 -15.51 8.71
CA GLY A 121 12.32 -14.65 9.82
C GLY A 121 11.28 -14.71 10.94
N ASP A 122 10.89 -13.56 11.46
CA ASP A 122 9.91 -13.40 12.53
C ASP A 122 8.44 -13.34 12.04
N ALA A 123 8.14 -14.01 10.93
CA ALA A 123 6.79 -14.06 10.34
C ALA A 123 5.74 -14.68 11.26
N ALA A 124 6.15 -15.53 12.22
CA ALA A 124 5.25 -16.09 13.24
C ALA A 124 4.55 -15.02 14.10
N GLY A 125 5.15 -13.83 14.21
CA GLY A 125 4.58 -12.69 14.94
C GLY A 125 3.68 -11.78 14.08
N LEU A 126 3.46 -12.12 12.81
CA LEU A 126 2.57 -11.33 11.95
C LEU A 126 1.12 -11.47 12.36
N ASP A 127 0.36 -10.42 12.11
CA ASP A 127 -1.08 -10.41 12.28
C ASP A 127 -1.75 -10.76 10.93
N TYR A 128 -2.34 -11.97 10.85
CA TYR A 128 -3.00 -12.47 9.63
C TYR A 128 -4.42 -11.91 9.49
N PHE A 129 -4.52 -10.60 9.41
CA PHE A 129 -5.77 -9.88 9.29
C PHE A 129 -6.50 -10.27 7.99
N PRO A 130 -7.75 -10.81 8.08
CA PRO A 130 -8.47 -11.27 6.91
C PRO A 130 -8.95 -10.08 6.06
N ARG A 131 -8.70 -10.16 4.76
CA ARG A 131 -9.20 -9.20 3.78
C ARG A 131 -9.88 -9.92 2.63
N GLU A 132 -10.98 -9.37 2.16
CA GLU A 132 -11.59 -9.84 0.94
C GLU A 132 -10.72 -9.47 -0.27
N LYS A 133 -10.67 -10.37 -1.26
CA LYS A 133 -9.95 -10.08 -2.50
C LYS A 133 -10.67 -8.97 -3.26
N ALA A 134 -9.97 -7.88 -3.56
CA ALA A 134 -10.49 -6.82 -4.41
C ALA A 134 -10.72 -7.34 -5.84
N VAL A 135 -11.79 -6.87 -6.49
CA VAL A 135 -12.15 -7.20 -7.87
C VAL A 135 -12.42 -5.92 -8.62
N PHE A 136 -11.65 -5.70 -9.68
CA PHE A 136 -11.77 -4.52 -10.54
C PHE A 136 -12.33 -4.91 -11.90
N GLN A 137 -13.50 -4.37 -12.26
CA GLN A 137 -14.16 -4.72 -13.54
C GLN A 137 -13.41 -4.16 -14.75
N GLY A 138 -12.72 -3.03 -14.60
CA GLY A 138 -11.90 -2.42 -15.65
C GLY A 138 -10.60 -3.16 -15.94
N HIS A 139 -10.13 -3.98 -14.99
CA HIS A 139 -8.85 -4.68 -15.01
C HIS A 139 -9.03 -6.14 -14.58
N PRO A 140 -9.78 -6.97 -15.36
CA PRO A 140 -10.05 -8.35 -14.98
C PRO A 140 -8.77 -9.18 -15.03
N MET A 141 -8.32 -9.65 -13.88
CA MET A 141 -7.15 -10.52 -13.79
C MET A 141 -7.44 -11.86 -14.51
N PRO A 142 -6.56 -12.31 -15.43
CA PRO A 142 -6.68 -13.62 -16.05
C PRO A 142 -6.65 -14.75 -15.02
N GLY A 143 -7.36 -15.85 -15.29
CA GLY A 143 -7.35 -17.03 -14.41
C GLY A 143 -5.97 -17.69 -14.30
N GLU A 144 -5.13 -17.53 -15.32
CA GLU A 144 -3.73 -17.94 -15.37
C GLU A 144 -2.93 -16.83 -16.05
N VAL A 145 -1.86 -16.35 -15.42
CA VAL A 145 -0.96 -15.33 -15.98
C VAL A 145 0.32 -15.99 -16.46
N LYS A 146 0.59 -15.88 -17.77
CA LYS A 146 1.85 -16.27 -18.42
C LYS A 146 2.49 -15.02 -19.00
N ALA A 147 3.40 -14.41 -18.26
CA ALA A 147 3.94 -13.11 -18.60
C ALA A 147 5.32 -13.20 -19.24
N LEU A 148 5.55 -12.34 -20.24
CA LEU A 148 6.89 -12.01 -20.71
C LEU A 148 7.36 -10.74 -20.00
N TYR A 149 8.62 -10.72 -19.55
CA TYR A 149 9.21 -9.56 -18.88
C TYR A 149 9.92 -8.65 -19.89
N LEU A 150 9.63 -7.35 -19.81
CA LEU A 150 10.28 -6.29 -20.57
C LEU A 150 10.93 -5.29 -19.63
N ASN A 151 12.23 -5.08 -19.80
CA ASN A 151 12.94 -4.03 -19.08
C ASN A 151 12.71 -2.64 -19.71
N ASN A 152 13.29 -1.62 -19.12
CA ASN A 152 13.17 -0.22 -19.56
C ASN A 152 13.63 0.01 -21.03
N GLU A 153 14.53 -0.80 -21.58
CA GLU A 153 15.01 -0.69 -22.97
C GLU A 153 14.04 -1.39 -23.94
N SER A 154 13.58 -2.57 -23.57
CA SER A 154 12.77 -3.44 -24.43
C SER A 154 11.40 -2.87 -24.77
N ILE A 155 10.85 -2.00 -23.94
CA ILE A 155 9.51 -1.44 -24.16
C ILE A 155 9.41 -0.62 -25.46
N ALA A 156 10.50 -0.03 -25.93
CA ALA A 156 10.52 0.68 -27.21
C ALA A 156 10.27 -0.22 -28.42
N GLN A 157 10.51 -1.54 -28.29
CA GLN A 157 10.28 -2.57 -29.29
C GLN A 157 9.02 -3.42 -28.99
N ALA A 158 8.04 -2.88 -28.28
CA ALA A 158 6.85 -3.62 -27.81
C ALA A 158 6.16 -4.43 -28.92
N ALA A 159 6.09 -3.91 -30.15
CA ALA A 159 5.46 -4.60 -31.30
C ALA A 159 6.16 -5.94 -31.65
N GLU A 160 7.50 -5.99 -31.57
CA GLU A 160 8.27 -7.21 -31.83
C GLU A 160 7.99 -8.28 -30.74
N TYR A 161 7.85 -7.83 -29.49
CA TYR A 161 7.51 -8.72 -28.37
C TYR A 161 6.07 -9.21 -28.40
N VAL A 162 5.13 -8.44 -28.98
CA VAL A 162 3.77 -8.92 -29.25
C VAL A 162 3.80 -10.10 -30.24
N GLU A 163 4.58 -10.01 -31.32
CA GLU A 163 4.72 -11.12 -32.29
C GLU A 163 5.29 -12.39 -31.63
N VAL A 164 6.26 -12.22 -30.73
CA VAL A 164 6.82 -13.34 -29.95
C VAL A 164 5.76 -13.93 -29.03
N ALA A 165 5.05 -13.10 -28.27
CA ALA A 165 4.04 -13.53 -27.31
C ALA A 165 2.88 -14.29 -27.99
N ASP A 166 2.40 -13.80 -29.13
CA ASP A 166 1.35 -14.45 -29.95
C ASP A 166 1.76 -15.86 -30.38
N SER A 167 3.06 -16.09 -30.64
CA SER A 167 3.59 -17.37 -31.11
C SER A 167 3.71 -18.43 -30.00
N CYS A 168 3.73 -18.06 -28.71
CA CYS A 168 4.06 -18.98 -27.61
C CYS A 168 3.05 -19.00 -26.45
N GLY A 169 1.85 -18.45 -26.65
CA GLY A 169 0.75 -18.55 -25.68
C GLY A 169 0.97 -17.70 -24.41
N ILE A 170 1.76 -16.65 -24.50
CA ILE A 170 1.87 -15.57 -23.50
C ILE A 170 0.56 -14.78 -23.50
N ASN A 171 0.07 -14.38 -22.34
CA ASN A 171 -1.15 -13.58 -22.19
C ASN A 171 -0.97 -12.30 -21.35
N ALA A 172 0.26 -12.03 -20.92
CA ALA A 172 0.57 -10.87 -20.08
C ALA A 172 1.99 -10.37 -20.32
N PHE A 173 2.26 -9.13 -19.91
CA PHE A 173 3.60 -8.56 -19.85
C PHE A 173 3.86 -7.97 -18.48
N VAL A 174 5.05 -8.19 -17.94
CA VAL A 174 5.61 -7.43 -16.81
C VAL A 174 6.57 -6.41 -17.39
N VAL A 175 6.33 -5.13 -17.14
CA VAL A 175 7.13 -4.04 -17.70
C VAL A 175 7.70 -3.20 -16.59
N ASP A 176 9.02 -2.97 -16.60
CA ASP A 176 9.65 -2.12 -15.61
C ASP A 176 9.19 -0.67 -15.73
N ILE A 177 8.78 -0.14 -14.59
CA ILE A 177 8.70 1.29 -14.32
C ILE A 177 10.04 1.73 -13.74
N MET A 178 10.57 0.90 -12.82
CA MET A 178 11.83 1.10 -12.14
C MET A 178 12.44 -0.24 -11.74
N ASP A 179 13.71 -0.46 -12.11
CA ASP A 179 14.50 -1.61 -11.66
C ASP A 179 15.83 -1.12 -11.04
N GLY A 180 15.83 -0.90 -9.73
CA GLY A 180 16.93 -0.26 -9.03
C GLY A 180 17.28 1.10 -9.62
N GLY A 181 18.48 1.25 -10.16
CA GLY A 181 18.91 2.47 -10.83
C GLY A 181 18.42 2.64 -12.27
N ALA A 182 17.76 1.63 -12.86
CA ALA A 182 17.24 1.71 -14.22
C ALA A 182 15.82 2.29 -14.21
N ILE A 183 15.67 3.50 -14.70
CA ILE A 183 14.41 4.26 -14.73
C ILE A 183 13.84 4.23 -16.14
N ALA A 184 12.57 3.83 -16.27
CA ALA A 184 11.97 3.64 -17.58
C ALA A 184 11.54 4.94 -18.26
N TYR A 185 10.97 5.89 -17.53
CA TYR A 185 10.48 7.17 -18.04
C TYR A 185 10.60 8.29 -16.99
N PRO A 186 10.64 9.57 -17.39
CA PRO A 186 10.73 10.72 -16.48
C PRO A 186 9.36 10.96 -15.81
N SER A 187 9.20 10.45 -14.59
CA SER A 187 7.99 10.58 -13.78
C SER A 187 7.98 11.89 -13.00
N GLU A 188 6.84 12.59 -12.94
CA GLU A 188 6.71 13.80 -12.13
C GLU A 188 6.77 13.46 -10.61
N VAL A 189 6.36 12.26 -10.22
CA VAL A 189 6.56 11.76 -8.85
C VAL A 189 8.05 11.58 -8.55
N MET A 190 8.83 11.00 -9.48
CA MET A 190 10.28 10.92 -9.32
C MET A 190 10.91 12.30 -9.21
N LYS A 191 10.49 13.25 -10.04
CA LYS A 191 10.98 14.63 -9.98
C LYS A 191 10.77 15.29 -8.60
N GLN A 192 9.68 14.93 -7.93
CA GLN A 192 9.37 15.42 -6.59
C GLN A 192 10.16 14.70 -5.49
N TYR A 193 10.27 13.36 -5.57
CA TYR A 193 10.81 12.52 -4.51
C TYR A 193 12.27 12.11 -4.71
N SER A 194 12.74 12.02 -5.93
CA SER A 194 14.09 11.60 -6.31
C SER A 194 14.49 12.23 -7.64
N PRO A 195 14.93 13.49 -7.66
CA PRO A 195 15.28 14.20 -8.88
C PRO A 195 16.35 13.50 -9.72
N SER A 196 17.32 12.84 -9.09
CA SER A 196 18.37 12.07 -9.80
C SER A 196 17.77 10.89 -10.56
N ALA A 197 16.74 10.22 -10.03
CA ALA A 197 15.99 9.19 -10.74
C ALA A 197 15.27 9.78 -11.97
N TYR A 198 14.60 10.92 -11.82
CA TYR A 198 13.94 11.60 -12.93
C TYR A 198 14.91 11.91 -14.08
N GLU A 199 16.09 12.43 -13.77
CA GLU A 199 17.11 12.80 -14.77
C GLU A 199 17.74 11.59 -15.46
N SER A 200 17.72 10.41 -14.82
CA SER A 200 18.31 9.17 -15.35
C SER A 200 17.36 8.35 -16.23
N ALA A 201 16.16 8.84 -16.51
CA ALA A 201 15.17 8.13 -17.32
C ALA A 201 15.69 7.73 -18.70
N TYR A 202 15.51 6.46 -19.05
CA TYR A 202 16.01 5.89 -20.31
C TYR A 202 15.18 6.33 -21.51
N ASN A 203 13.85 6.29 -21.42
CA ASN A 203 12.95 6.68 -22.49
C ASN A 203 12.36 8.07 -22.24
N THR A 204 11.82 8.68 -23.29
CA THR A 204 10.84 9.75 -23.10
C THR A 204 9.51 9.18 -22.62
N LEU A 205 8.70 10.02 -21.98
CA LEU A 205 7.35 9.62 -21.55
C LEU A 205 6.53 9.10 -22.74
N GLU A 206 6.60 9.77 -23.92
CA GLU A 206 5.87 9.39 -25.14
C GLU A 206 6.27 8.00 -25.66
N VAL A 207 7.56 7.68 -25.69
CA VAL A 207 8.06 6.36 -26.11
C VAL A 207 7.54 5.27 -25.19
N TYR A 208 7.63 5.49 -23.89
CA TYR A 208 7.17 4.54 -22.89
C TYR A 208 5.65 4.32 -22.97
N GLN A 209 4.86 5.41 -23.03
CA GLN A 209 3.40 5.32 -23.20
C GLN A 209 3.00 4.60 -24.48
N THR A 210 3.70 4.86 -25.59
CA THR A 210 3.44 4.19 -26.87
C THR A 210 3.68 2.69 -26.76
N GLY A 211 4.77 2.28 -26.09
CA GLY A 211 5.07 0.87 -25.87
C GLY A 211 3.98 0.17 -25.05
N ILE A 212 3.59 0.75 -23.92
CA ILE A 212 2.50 0.18 -23.08
C ILE A 212 1.18 0.12 -23.86
N LYS A 213 0.84 1.19 -24.57
CA LYS A 213 -0.36 1.21 -25.42
C LYS A 213 -0.34 0.11 -26.47
N THR A 214 0.79 -0.19 -27.08
CA THR A 214 0.94 -1.27 -28.07
C THR A 214 0.59 -2.63 -27.44
N LEU A 215 1.07 -2.91 -26.24
CA LEU A 215 0.74 -4.14 -25.52
C LEU A 215 -0.76 -4.22 -25.16
N LYS A 216 -1.33 -3.13 -24.68
CA LYS A 216 -2.75 -3.03 -24.32
C LYS A 216 -3.68 -3.17 -25.52
N ASP A 217 -3.37 -2.49 -26.63
CA ASP A 217 -4.17 -2.56 -27.88
C ASP A 217 -4.15 -3.98 -28.47
N ALA A 218 -3.07 -4.74 -28.26
CA ALA A 218 -2.98 -6.13 -28.65
C ALA A 218 -3.76 -7.09 -27.70
N GLY A 219 -4.34 -6.57 -26.61
CA GLY A 219 -5.21 -7.30 -25.69
C GLY A 219 -4.48 -8.01 -24.54
N TYR A 220 -3.22 -7.69 -24.30
CA TYR A 220 -2.45 -8.27 -23.20
C TYR A 220 -2.77 -7.63 -21.84
N TYR A 221 -2.72 -8.44 -20.79
CA TYR A 221 -2.70 -7.97 -19.40
C TYR A 221 -1.31 -7.40 -19.08
N VAL A 222 -1.24 -6.15 -18.65
CA VAL A 222 0.04 -5.44 -18.49
C VAL A 222 0.27 -5.04 -17.05
N ILE A 223 1.37 -5.55 -16.49
CA ILE A 223 1.78 -5.38 -15.10
C ILE A 223 2.96 -4.39 -15.05
N GLY A 224 2.81 -3.30 -14.33
CA GLY A 224 3.89 -2.34 -14.09
C GLY A 224 4.71 -2.75 -12.88
N ARG A 225 6.05 -2.93 -13.04
CA ARG A 225 6.94 -3.39 -11.97
C ARG A 225 7.78 -2.26 -11.40
N ILE A 226 7.84 -2.18 -10.07
CA ILE A 226 8.63 -1.20 -9.31
C ILE A 226 9.45 -1.95 -8.27
N THR A 227 10.78 -1.78 -8.27
CA THR A 227 11.62 -2.22 -7.15
C THR A 227 11.42 -1.26 -5.97
N ALA A 228 10.88 -1.78 -4.85
CA ALA A 228 10.50 -0.94 -3.72
C ALA A 228 11.73 -0.53 -2.88
N PHE A 229 12.53 -1.51 -2.45
CA PHE A 229 13.63 -1.29 -1.51
C PHE A 229 15.01 -1.59 -2.12
N ASN A 230 15.15 -1.35 -3.42
CA ASN A 230 16.43 -1.27 -4.13
C ASN A 230 16.39 -0.01 -5.00
N ASP A 231 17.06 1.06 -4.56
CA ASP A 231 17.02 2.36 -5.21
C ASP A 231 18.27 3.17 -4.87
N PRO A 232 19.29 3.19 -5.74
CA PRO A 232 20.52 3.94 -5.51
C PRO A 232 20.32 5.46 -5.60
N HIS A 233 19.29 5.94 -6.31
CA HIS A 233 19.01 7.36 -6.43
C HIS A 233 18.61 7.98 -5.10
N LEU A 234 17.86 7.25 -4.26
CA LEU A 234 17.54 7.71 -2.92
C LEU A 234 18.76 7.86 -2.00
N ALA A 235 19.86 7.15 -2.27
CA ALA A 235 21.09 7.36 -1.50
C ALA A 235 21.76 8.69 -1.84
N GLU A 236 21.52 9.23 -3.04
CA GLU A 236 21.98 10.55 -3.46
C GLU A 236 21.04 11.65 -3.00
N ASP A 237 19.72 11.48 -3.22
CA ASP A 237 18.73 12.54 -2.99
C ASP A 237 18.27 12.59 -1.52
N HIS A 238 18.17 11.43 -0.83
CA HIS A 238 17.61 11.26 0.52
C HIS A 238 18.40 10.22 1.33
N PRO A 239 19.68 10.48 1.65
CA PRO A 239 20.53 9.55 2.40
C PRO A 239 19.94 9.16 3.77
N GLU A 240 19.13 10.02 4.38
CA GLU A 240 18.43 9.75 5.64
C GLU A 240 17.40 8.63 5.55
N CYS A 241 16.92 8.31 4.33
CA CYS A 241 15.94 7.25 4.09
C CYS A 241 16.59 5.89 3.75
N VAL A 242 17.92 5.82 3.66
CA VAL A 242 18.67 4.63 3.25
C VAL A 242 19.28 3.95 4.47
N ILE A 243 19.40 2.62 4.42
CA ILE A 243 20.12 1.83 5.42
C ILE A 243 21.54 2.38 5.55
N ALA A 244 21.99 2.57 6.78
CA ALA A 244 23.22 3.28 7.09
C ALA A 244 24.17 2.48 7.96
N ASP A 245 25.38 2.97 8.08
CA ASP A 245 26.36 2.55 9.08
C ASP A 245 26.12 3.25 10.43
N GLN A 246 26.96 2.97 11.41
CA GLN A 246 26.91 3.57 12.75
C GLN A 246 27.21 5.09 12.78
N ALA A 247 27.82 5.62 11.71
CA ALA A 247 28.02 7.08 11.57
C ALA A 247 26.82 7.78 10.93
N GLY A 248 25.83 7.01 10.46
CA GLY A 248 24.64 7.50 9.78
C GLY A 248 24.81 7.67 8.27
N GLU A 249 25.95 7.24 7.71
CA GLU A 249 26.23 7.34 6.28
C GLU A 249 25.57 6.16 5.52
N PRO A 250 25.04 6.38 4.30
CA PRO A 250 24.46 5.32 3.49
C PRO A 250 25.41 4.13 3.29
N LEU A 251 24.92 2.93 3.60
CA LEU A 251 25.70 1.70 3.58
C LEU A 251 25.36 0.85 2.35
N GLN A 252 26.40 0.48 1.59
CA GLN A 252 26.23 -0.52 0.53
C GLN A 252 26.27 -1.93 1.11
N ILE A 253 25.25 -2.72 0.78
CA ILE A 253 25.16 -4.14 1.13
C ILE A 253 24.97 -4.92 -0.15
N GLY A 254 25.91 -5.84 -0.45
CA GLY A 254 25.94 -6.54 -1.72
C GLY A 254 26.21 -5.62 -2.93
N GLY A 255 26.91 -4.49 -2.74
CA GLY A 255 27.20 -3.50 -3.78
C GLY A 255 26.03 -2.58 -4.15
N MET A 256 24.93 -2.61 -3.42
CA MET A 256 23.71 -1.82 -3.65
C MET A 256 23.36 -0.98 -2.44
N TYR A 257 22.74 0.18 -2.69
CA TYR A 257 22.08 0.97 -1.66
C TYR A 257 20.63 0.51 -1.49
N TRP A 258 20.20 0.41 -0.24
CA TRP A 258 18.88 -0.08 0.12
C TRP A 258 18.10 0.98 0.88
N PRO A 259 17.04 1.54 0.29
CA PRO A 259 16.07 2.33 1.06
C PRO A 259 15.55 1.53 2.24
N SER A 260 15.37 2.19 3.37
CA SER A 260 14.86 1.53 4.56
C SER A 260 13.41 1.09 4.38
N VAL A 261 13.13 -0.19 4.64
CA VAL A 261 11.76 -0.73 4.68
C VAL A 261 10.92 -0.05 5.78
N TYR A 262 11.56 0.55 6.76
CA TYR A 262 10.87 1.28 7.85
C TYR A 262 10.54 2.73 7.50
N SER A 263 11.08 3.29 6.41
CA SER A 263 10.87 4.67 6.01
C SER A 263 9.49 4.90 5.39
N ARG A 264 8.64 5.70 6.06
CA ARG A 264 7.31 6.09 5.54
C ARG A 264 7.40 7.01 4.33
N PHE A 265 8.48 7.77 4.20
CA PHE A 265 8.79 8.56 3.01
C PHE A 265 8.99 7.66 1.78
N VAL A 266 9.77 6.57 1.92
CA VAL A 266 9.97 5.59 0.86
C VAL A 266 8.65 4.91 0.48
N TRP A 267 7.80 4.57 1.46
CA TRP A 267 6.48 3.99 1.20
C TRP A 267 5.63 4.92 0.34
N GLN A 268 5.54 6.18 0.74
CA GLN A 268 4.77 7.19 0.01
C GLN A 268 5.30 7.35 -1.41
N TYR A 269 6.61 7.53 -1.58
CA TYR A 269 7.23 7.66 -2.90
C TYR A 269 6.89 6.50 -3.82
N LYS A 270 7.10 5.26 -3.38
CA LYS A 270 6.88 4.08 -4.23
C LYS A 270 5.41 3.87 -4.58
N VAL A 271 4.51 4.15 -3.66
CA VAL A 271 3.06 4.04 -3.91
C VAL A 271 2.56 5.17 -4.83
N GLU A 272 3.00 6.41 -4.63
CA GLU A 272 2.65 7.52 -5.53
C GLU A 272 3.18 7.29 -6.96
N LEU A 273 4.38 6.70 -7.10
CA LEU A 273 4.92 6.30 -8.40
C LEU A 273 4.03 5.23 -9.07
N GLY A 274 3.57 4.24 -8.30
CA GLY A 274 2.64 3.22 -8.81
C GLY A 274 1.30 3.82 -9.26
N LEU A 275 0.74 4.74 -8.46
CA LEU A 275 -0.50 5.45 -8.79
C LEU A 275 -0.37 6.32 -10.05
N GLU A 276 0.75 7.06 -10.18
CA GLU A 276 1.01 7.84 -11.39
C GLU A 276 1.11 6.93 -12.61
N ALA A 277 1.90 5.86 -12.51
CA ALA A 277 2.10 4.92 -13.60
C ALA A 277 0.79 4.23 -14.03
N ALA A 278 -0.02 3.75 -13.07
CA ALA A 278 -1.32 3.16 -13.36
C ALA A 278 -2.23 4.14 -14.12
N ARG A 279 -2.30 5.39 -13.65
CA ARG A 279 -3.12 6.43 -14.27
C ARG A 279 -2.64 6.83 -15.67
N LEU A 280 -1.32 7.00 -15.88
CA LEU A 280 -0.76 7.50 -17.14
C LEU A 280 -0.66 6.42 -18.22
N MET A 281 -0.41 5.17 -17.83
CA MET A 281 -0.13 4.06 -18.74
C MET A 281 -1.32 3.11 -18.88
N GLY A 282 -2.24 3.09 -17.90
CA GLY A 282 -3.36 2.15 -17.86
C GLY A 282 -2.91 0.73 -17.55
N PHE A 283 -1.90 0.56 -16.69
CA PHE A 283 -1.52 -0.76 -16.18
C PHE A 283 -2.71 -1.46 -15.53
N ASP A 284 -2.82 -2.77 -15.73
CA ASP A 284 -3.86 -3.59 -15.10
C ASP A 284 -3.50 -3.97 -13.67
N GLU A 285 -2.20 -3.94 -13.34
CA GLU A 285 -1.64 -4.32 -12.05
C GLU A 285 -0.33 -3.56 -11.79
N ILE A 286 -0.05 -3.25 -10.53
CA ILE A 286 1.26 -2.78 -10.08
C ILE A 286 1.89 -3.86 -9.22
N GLN A 287 3.09 -4.29 -9.62
CA GLN A 287 3.92 -5.25 -8.90
C GLN A 287 5.05 -4.53 -8.17
N PHE A 288 5.07 -4.66 -6.85
CA PHE A 288 6.23 -4.26 -6.07
C PHE A 288 7.19 -5.44 -5.93
N ASP A 289 8.42 -5.26 -6.41
CA ASP A 289 9.51 -6.20 -6.26
C ASP A 289 10.53 -5.70 -5.24
N TYR A 290 11.53 -6.52 -4.89
CA TYR A 290 12.48 -6.22 -3.82
C TYR A 290 11.80 -5.86 -2.50
N MET A 291 10.70 -6.57 -2.21
CA MET A 291 9.92 -6.44 -0.97
C MET A 291 10.61 -7.19 0.17
N ARG A 292 11.85 -6.80 0.44
CA ARG A 292 12.73 -7.50 1.36
C ARG A 292 13.84 -6.60 1.90
N PHE A 293 14.48 -7.05 2.94
CA PHE A 293 15.74 -6.49 3.43
C PHE A 293 16.91 -7.04 2.61
N PRO A 294 18.07 -6.35 2.64
CA PRO A 294 19.25 -6.80 1.88
C PRO A 294 19.76 -8.17 2.31
N ASP A 295 20.22 -8.94 1.33
CA ASP A 295 21.01 -10.14 1.57
C ASP A 295 22.44 -9.76 1.94
N GLY A 296 23.20 -10.71 2.56
CA GLY A 296 24.61 -10.48 2.87
C GLY A 296 24.88 -9.69 4.15
N THR A 297 23.83 -9.39 4.93
CA THR A 297 23.98 -8.68 6.23
C THR A 297 24.81 -9.46 7.24
N TRP A 298 24.92 -10.76 7.08
CA TRP A 298 25.77 -11.65 7.87
C TRP A 298 27.27 -11.34 7.77
N ALA A 299 27.69 -10.56 6.76
CA ALA A 299 29.09 -10.13 6.59
C ALA A 299 29.48 -8.96 7.51
N PHE A 300 28.49 -8.36 8.20
CA PHE A 300 28.68 -7.23 9.11
C PHE A 300 28.61 -7.70 10.57
N GLU A 301 29.32 -7.01 11.45
CA GLU A 301 29.21 -7.25 12.89
C GLU A 301 27.81 -6.93 13.38
N GLU A 302 27.39 -7.60 14.45
CA GLU A 302 26.10 -7.32 15.09
C GLU A 302 26.01 -5.84 15.51
N GLY A 303 24.92 -5.20 15.13
CA GLY A 303 24.70 -3.77 15.41
C GLY A 303 25.42 -2.80 14.47
N ALA A 304 26.24 -3.28 13.50
CA ALA A 304 26.94 -2.39 12.56
C ALA A 304 26.00 -1.71 11.54
N ILE A 305 24.80 -2.23 11.37
CA ILE A 305 23.83 -1.74 10.39
C ILE A 305 22.72 -0.99 11.11
N ASP A 306 22.51 0.26 10.74
CA ASP A 306 21.33 1.04 11.12
C ASP A 306 20.24 0.91 10.03
N TYR A 307 19.18 0.18 10.33
CA TYR A 307 18.03 0.00 9.46
C TYR A 307 17.04 1.17 9.47
N ARG A 308 17.29 2.23 10.24
CA ARG A 308 16.39 3.38 10.44
C ARG A 308 15.01 2.97 11.01
N ASN A 309 15.00 2.03 11.94
CA ASN A 309 13.78 1.49 12.56
C ASN A 309 13.29 2.37 13.72
N GLU A 310 12.60 3.45 13.41
CA GLU A 310 12.09 4.41 14.40
C GLU A 310 10.87 3.88 15.18
N ASN A 311 10.14 2.91 14.63
CA ASN A 311 8.89 2.42 15.21
C ASN A 311 9.04 1.11 15.99
N GLY A 312 10.24 0.53 16.05
CA GLY A 312 10.48 -0.74 16.74
C GLY A 312 9.74 -1.94 16.13
N GLU A 313 9.48 -1.89 14.82
CA GLU A 313 8.79 -2.95 14.09
C GLU A 313 9.75 -4.12 13.80
N SER A 314 9.24 -5.34 13.74
CA SER A 314 10.00 -6.42 13.14
C SER A 314 10.13 -6.24 11.62
N LYS A 315 11.11 -6.90 10.99
CA LYS A 315 11.29 -6.85 9.54
C LYS A 315 10.04 -7.32 8.79
N ALA A 316 9.44 -8.41 9.24
CA ALA A 316 8.24 -8.97 8.65
C ALA A 316 7.03 -8.02 8.80
N GLN A 317 6.88 -7.40 9.97
CA GLN A 317 5.82 -6.43 10.22
C GLN A 317 5.94 -5.19 9.31
N ALA A 318 7.15 -4.67 9.09
CA ALA A 318 7.36 -3.51 8.22
C ALA A 318 6.94 -3.82 6.77
N VAL A 319 7.34 -4.97 6.22
CA VAL A 319 6.94 -5.42 4.88
C VAL A 319 5.43 -5.60 4.78
N GLN A 320 4.80 -6.27 5.75
CA GLN A 320 3.35 -6.46 5.78
C GLN A 320 2.60 -5.12 5.77
N ARG A 321 3.01 -4.17 6.59
CA ARG A 321 2.37 -2.85 6.69
C ARG A 321 2.54 -2.01 5.45
N PHE A 322 3.73 -2.08 4.82
CA PHE A 322 3.89 -1.45 3.50
C PHE A 322 2.89 -2.01 2.49
N LEU A 323 2.77 -3.34 2.39
CA LEU A 323 1.84 -3.97 1.46
C LEU A 323 0.38 -3.61 1.76
N MET A 324 -0.01 -3.55 3.04
CA MET A 324 -1.35 -3.10 3.43
C MET A 324 -1.60 -1.66 2.96
N TYR A 325 -0.67 -0.76 3.23
CA TYR A 325 -0.75 0.64 2.79
C TYR A 325 -0.80 0.75 1.26
N ALA A 326 0.09 0.05 0.55
CA ALA A 326 0.15 0.08 -0.91
C ALA A 326 -1.13 -0.46 -1.56
N CYS A 327 -1.63 -1.61 -1.07
CA CYS A 327 -2.89 -2.18 -1.56
C CYS A 327 -4.06 -1.23 -1.33
N ASP A 328 -4.18 -0.63 -0.13
CA ASP A 328 -5.27 0.32 0.15
C ASP A 328 -5.24 1.49 -0.83
N ARG A 329 -4.08 2.10 -1.01
CA ARG A 329 -3.92 3.26 -1.88
C ARG A 329 -4.20 2.97 -3.35
N LEU A 330 -3.69 1.85 -3.85
CA LEU A 330 -3.92 1.44 -5.25
C LEU A 330 -5.37 1.00 -5.47
N HIS A 331 -5.97 0.26 -4.54
CA HIS A 331 -7.36 -0.18 -4.65
C HIS A 331 -8.37 0.96 -4.54
N ASP A 332 -8.08 2.00 -3.75
CA ASP A 332 -8.92 3.21 -3.69
C ASP A 332 -8.88 4.01 -5.00
N ALA A 333 -7.84 3.84 -5.79
CA ALA A 333 -7.68 4.52 -7.09
C ALA A 333 -8.29 3.74 -8.27
N GLY A 334 -8.74 2.49 -8.07
CA GLY A 334 -9.34 1.61 -9.06
C GLY A 334 -8.32 0.67 -9.67
#